data_ef88b8c96e293f5f81dbd38778987053
#
_entry.id   ef88b8c96e293f5f81dbd38778987053
#
_cell.length_a   1.000
_cell.length_b   1.000
_cell.length_c   1.000
_cell.angle_alpha   90.00
_cell.angle_beta   90.00
_cell.angle_gamma   90.00
#
_symmetry.space_group_name_H-M   'P 1'
#
loop_
_entity.id
_entity.type
_entity.pdbx_description
1 polymer ?
#
loop_
_entity_poly.entity_id
_entity_poly.type
_entity_poly.pdbx_seq_one_letter_code
_entity_poly.pdbx_strand_id
1 'polypeptide(L)'
;SSIKLSSQSIARKNTLMRLLENCLDYLLYFVLIYWILMILGIPITSLLAGAGIAGVAIGLGAQGFLSDVVNGFFILLERQYDVGDTVIIGSVTGTVASVGVRTTQVRGFDGTLHFIPNRSISVVSNQSRGDMRALIEIPLYNDVDLTIVYDTVDQVNTKNAGQYTEIVKGPTIIGPQTLPNGQFVFRISIFTKNGKQQMIYNQFLKLYQEALIEAGISLPTSNTALNIANK
;
A
#
# COMPACT_ATOMS: atom_id res chain seq x y z
N SER A 1 6.93 31.80 11.43
CA SER A 1 5.99 30.64 11.45
C SER A 1 6.43 29.55 12.42
N SER A 2 7.73 29.36 12.67
CA SER A 2 8.30 28.32 13.55
C SER A 2 7.87 28.44 15.02
N ILE A 3 7.72 29.65 15.54
CA ILE A 3 7.32 29.89 16.95
C ILE A 3 5.87 29.45 17.23
N LYS A 4 4.95 29.62 16.28
CA LYS A 4 3.55 29.16 16.42
C LYS A 4 3.43 27.63 16.43
N LEU A 5 4.23 26.92 15.65
CA LEU A 5 4.26 25.46 15.62
C LEU A 5 4.81 24.88 16.93
N SER A 6 5.82 25.52 17.53
CA SER A 6 6.38 25.14 18.82
C SER A 6 5.36 25.33 19.97
N SER A 7 4.64 26.43 20.00
CA SER A 7 3.62 26.70 21.05
C SER A 7 2.43 25.74 20.97
N GLN A 8 1.99 25.36 19.77
CA GLN A 8 0.92 24.37 19.59
C GLN A 8 1.33 22.96 20.04
N SER A 9 2.60 22.58 19.82
CA SER A 9 3.12 21.29 20.28
C SER A 9 3.19 21.22 21.81
N ILE A 10 3.57 22.30 22.47
CA ILE A 10 3.62 22.43 23.94
C ILE A 10 2.21 22.37 24.54
N ALA A 11 1.25 23.09 23.97
CA ALA A 11 -0.14 23.04 24.42
C ALA A 11 -0.75 21.64 24.34
N ARG A 12 -0.54 20.93 23.25
CA ARG A 12 -0.98 19.53 23.08
C ARG A 12 -0.34 18.60 24.12
N LYS A 13 0.97 18.73 24.33
CA LYS A 13 1.69 17.94 25.33
C LYS A 13 1.11 18.17 26.73
N ASN A 14 0.88 19.42 27.12
CA ASN A 14 0.32 19.78 28.43
C ASN A 14 -1.10 19.22 28.59
N THR A 15 -1.94 19.26 27.57
CA THR A 15 -3.28 18.68 27.61
C THR A 15 -3.23 17.17 27.81
N LEU A 16 -2.35 16.47 27.07
CA LEU A 16 -2.18 15.02 27.22
C LEU A 16 -1.65 14.63 28.59
N MET A 17 -0.68 15.39 29.12
CA MET A 17 -0.16 15.14 30.46
C MET A 17 -1.25 15.31 31.54
N ARG A 18 -2.06 16.39 31.48
CA ARG A 18 -3.19 16.59 32.40
C ARG A 18 -4.23 15.46 32.31
N LEU A 19 -4.52 14.95 31.10
CA LEU A 19 -5.44 13.84 30.97
C LEU A 19 -4.89 12.56 31.63
N LEU A 20 -3.59 12.29 31.45
CA LEU A 20 -2.94 11.15 32.11
C LEU A 20 -2.90 11.30 33.63
N GLU A 21 -2.56 12.49 34.13
CA GLU A 21 -2.57 12.82 35.56
C GLU A 21 -3.97 12.58 36.14
N ASN A 22 -5.02 13.14 35.54
CA ASN A 22 -6.39 12.93 36.01
C ASN A 22 -6.80 11.45 36.01
N CYS A 23 -6.43 10.67 34.97
CA CYS A 23 -6.71 9.23 34.93
C CYS A 23 -6.01 8.48 36.07
N LEU A 24 -4.75 8.81 36.35
CA LEU A 24 -3.98 8.24 37.45
C LEU A 24 -4.60 8.63 38.82
N ASP A 25 -4.97 9.89 39.01
CA ASP A 25 -5.60 10.36 40.24
C ASP A 25 -6.93 9.60 40.50
N TYR A 26 -7.78 9.46 39.50
CA TYR A 26 -9.03 8.70 39.66
C TYR A 26 -8.76 7.24 40.02
N LEU A 27 -7.75 6.61 39.44
CA LEU A 27 -7.37 5.22 39.77
C LEU A 27 -6.87 5.14 41.21
N LEU A 28 -6.02 6.09 41.63
CA LEU A 28 -5.50 6.17 43.02
C LEU A 28 -6.63 6.40 44.03
N TYR A 29 -7.57 7.31 43.75
CA TYR A 29 -8.73 7.54 44.61
C TYR A 29 -9.63 6.27 44.68
N PHE A 30 -9.83 5.57 43.60
CA PHE A 30 -10.59 4.31 43.60
C PHE A 30 -9.91 3.26 44.48
N VAL A 31 -8.59 3.10 44.38
CA VAL A 31 -7.83 2.14 45.20
C VAL A 31 -7.83 2.58 46.64
N LEU A 32 -7.71 3.85 46.97
CA LEU A 32 -7.76 4.41 48.32
C LEU A 32 -9.13 4.14 48.98
N ILE A 33 -10.23 4.44 48.30
CA ILE A 33 -11.59 4.20 48.77
C ILE A 33 -11.79 2.68 49.00
N TYR A 34 -11.33 1.83 48.09
CA TYR A 34 -11.37 0.38 48.23
C TYR A 34 -10.69 -0.07 49.53
N TRP A 35 -9.48 0.41 49.83
CA TRP A 35 -8.76 0.07 51.06
C TRP A 35 -9.45 0.58 52.31
N ILE A 36 -10.00 1.81 52.29
CA ILE A 36 -10.75 2.37 53.43
C ILE A 36 -12.00 1.53 53.75
N LEU A 37 -12.78 1.19 52.75
CA LEU A 37 -13.98 0.35 52.89
C LEU A 37 -13.63 -1.05 53.44
N MET A 38 -12.55 -1.64 53.00
CA MET A 38 -12.06 -2.95 53.45
C MET A 38 -11.68 -2.89 54.95
N ILE A 39 -10.98 -1.83 55.41
CA ILE A 39 -10.59 -1.67 56.82
C ILE A 39 -11.82 -1.46 57.70
N LEU A 40 -12.84 -0.77 57.20
CA LEU A 40 -14.09 -0.52 57.93
C LEU A 40 -15.00 -1.76 57.98
N GLY A 41 -14.62 -2.90 57.36
CA GLY A 41 -15.41 -4.13 57.34
C GLY A 41 -16.66 -4.03 56.47
N ILE A 42 -16.76 -3.07 55.59
CA ILE A 42 -17.90 -2.91 54.67
C ILE A 42 -17.78 -3.95 53.52
N PRO A 43 -18.86 -4.68 53.20
CA PRO A 43 -18.79 -5.65 52.11
C PRO A 43 -18.59 -4.98 50.78
N ILE A 44 -17.39 -5.18 50.17
CA ILE A 44 -16.95 -4.57 48.90
C ILE A 44 -17.32 -5.38 47.66
N THR A 45 -18.00 -6.51 47.83
CA THR A 45 -18.33 -7.44 46.73
C THR A 45 -19.12 -6.76 45.60
N SER A 46 -20.11 -5.91 45.96
CA SER A 46 -20.91 -5.16 44.99
C SER A 46 -20.09 -4.09 44.27
N LEU A 47 -19.13 -3.46 44.95
CA LEU A 47 -18.22 -2.49 44.35
C LEU A 47 -17.30 -3.17 43.33
N LEU A 48 -16.74 -4.33 43.68
CA LEU A 48 -15.93 -5.13 42.77
C LEU A 48 -16.71 -5.60 41.55
N ALA A 49 -17.95 -6.08 41.75
CA ALA A 49 -18.84 -6.49 40.68
C ALA A 49 -19.11 -5.30 39.70
N GLY A 50 -19.44 -4.13 40.25
CA GLY A 50 -19.66 -2.91 39.47
C GLY A 50 -18.39 -2.47 38.73
N ALA A 51 -17.23 -2.50 39.39
CA ALA A 51 -15.93 -2.18 38.78
C ALA A 51 -15.59 -3.19 37.65
N GLY A 52 -15.92 -4.47 37.82
CA GLY A 52 -15.76 -5.47 36.78
C GLY A 52 -16.57 -5.17 35.51
N ILE A 53 -17.85 -4.81 35.68
CA ILE A 53 -18.73 -4.43 34.58
C ILE A 53 -18.20 -3.15 33.89
N ALA A 54 -17.80 -2.14 34.68
CA ALA A 54 -17.20 -0.93 34.14
C ALA A 54 -15.89 -1.21 33.38
N GLY A 55 -15.05 -2.13 33.90
CA GLY A 55 -13.83 -2.58 33.23
C GLY A 55 -14.08 -3.21 31.87
N VAL A 56 -15.10 -4.07 31.77
CA VAL A 56 -15.52 -4.67 30.48
C VAL A 56 -15.99 -3.58 29.52
N ALA A 57 -16.82 -2.64 29.97
CA ALA A 57 -17.30 -1.55 29.14
C ALA A 57 -16.16 -0.66 28.59
N ILE A 58 -15.19 -0.32 29.45
CA ILE A 58 -13.98 0.44 29.07
C ILE A 58 -13.14 -0.37 28.10
N GLY A 59 -12.95 -1.69 28.36
CA GLY A 59 -12.20 -2.59 27.49
C GLY A 59 -12.78 -2.68 26.09
N LEU A 60 -14.11 -2.84 25.99
CA LEU A 60 -14.81 -2.83 24.69
C LEU A 60 -14.67 -1.48 23.99
N GLY A 61 -14.77 -0.37 24.72
CA GLY A 61 -14.54 0.97 24.16
C GLY A 61 -13.11 1.20 23.67
N ALA A 62 -12.11 0.59 24.33
CA ALA A 62 -10.69 0.70 23.99
C ALA A 62 -10.22 -0.37 22.99
N GLN A 63 -11.04 -1.33 22.61
CA GLN A 63 -10.68 -2.48 21.75
C GLN A 63 -9.99 -2.03 20.46
N GLY A 64 -10.52 -1.00 19.80
CA GLY A 64 -9.96 -0.51 18.56
C GLY A 64 -8.55 0.06 18.71
N PHE A 65 -8.29 0.77 19.81
CA PHE A 65 -6.96 1.27 20.14
C PHE A 65 -5.96 0.14 20.38
N LEU A 66 -6.36 -0.85 21.19
CA LEU A 66 -5.50 -1.99 21.48
C LEU A 66 -5.18 -2.80 20.22
N SER A 67 -6.16 -3.00 19.34
CA SER A 67 -5.97 -3.64 18.06
C SER A 67 -4.98 -2.87 17.17
N ASP A 68 -5.08 -1.54 17.10
CA ASP A 68 -4.13 -0.71 16.35
C ASP A 68 -2.69 -0.91 16.87
N VAL A 69 -2.50 -0.93 18.19
CA VAL A 69 -1.18 -1.11 18.82
C VAL A 69 -0.59 -2.48 18.51
N VAL A 70 -1.39 -3.54 18.68
CA VAL A 70 -0.96 -4.93 18.45
C VAL A 70 -0.61 -5.12 16.97
N ASN A 71 -1.46 -4.65 16.04
CA ASN A 71 -1.15 -4.74 14.62
C ASN A 71 0.09 -3.93 14.24
N GLY A 72 0.25 -2.71 14.78
CA GLY A 72 1.46 -1.91 14.55
C GLY A 72 2.74 -2.60 15.04
N PHE A 73 2.67 -3.28 16.19
CA PHE A 73 3.77 -4.08 16.70
C PHE A 73 4.15 -5.23 15.75
N PHE A 74 3.17 -6.00 15.26
CA PHE A 74 3.44 -7.10 14.33
C PHE A 74 3.93 -6.60 12.96
N ILE A 75 3.41 -5.50 12.44
CA ILE A 75 3.90 -4.89 11.21
C ILE A 75 5.41 -4.61 11.30
N LEU A 76 5.86 -4.05 12.44
CA LEU A 76 7.28 -3.75 12.67
C LEU A 76 8.09 -5.01 12.95
N LEU A 77 7.58 -5.95 13.75
CA LEU A 77 8.27 -7.18 14.12
C LEU A 77 8.54 -8.06 12.90
N GLU A 78 7.52 -8.22 12.04
CA GLU A 78 7.60 -9.02 10.82
C GLU A 78 8.24 -8.26 9.65
N ARG A 79 8.49 -6.96 9.82
CA ARG A 79 9.00 -6.08 8.77
C ARG A 79 8.17 -6.19 7.49
N GLN A 80 6.85 -6.13 7.61
CA GLN A 80 5.97 -6.23 6.44
C GLN A 80 6.28 -5.13 5.42
N TYR A 81 6.62 -3.93 5.89
CA TYR A 81 7.17 -2.81 5.12
C TYR A 81 7.97 -1.88 6.03
N ASP A 82 8.87 -1.11 5.43
CA ASP A 82 9.68 -0.10 6.09
C ASP A 82 9.37 1.30 5.55
N VAL A 83 9.82 2.34 6.28
CA VAL A 83 9.71 3.72 5.80
C VAL A 83 10.48 3.88 4.49
N GLY A 84 9.84 4.42 3.46
CA GLY A 84 10.38 4.54 2.12
C GLY A 84 9.92 3.46 1.14
N ASP A 85 9.33 2.35 1.63
CA ASP A 85 8.75 1.33 0.75
C ASP A 85 7.51 1.86 0.01
N THR A 86 7.37 1.47 -1.24
CA THR A 86 6.13 1.67 -2.00
C THR A 86 5.18 0.52 -1.71
N VAL A 87 3.97 0.84 -1.25
CA VAL A 87 2.98 -0.14 -0.82
C VAL A 87 1.61 0.15 -1.41
N ILE A 88 0.79 -0.90 -1.49
CA ILE A 88 -0.66 -0.80 -1.70
C ILE A 88 -1.33 -1.32 -0.43
N ILE A 89 -2.12 -0.48 0.21
CA ILE A 89 -2.91 -0.81 1.40
C ILE A 89 -4.37 -0.46 1.11
N GLY A 90 -5.19 -1.48 0.88
CA GLY A 90 -6.57 -1.29 0.42
C GLY A 90 -6.60 -0.55 -0.93
N SER A 91 -7.20 0.64 -0.97
CA SER A 91 -7.25 1.50 -2.15
C SER A 91 -6.12 2.54 -2.22
N VAL A 92 -5.26 2.60 -1.20
CA VAL A 92 -4.19 3.60 -1.11
C VAL A 92 -2.90 3.03 -1.68
N THR A 93 -2.33 3.70 -2.68
CA THR A 93 -1.03 3.39 -3.25
C THR A 93 -0.07 4.56 -3.02
N GLY A 94 1.12 4.28 -2.52
CA GLY A 94 2.11 5.33 -2.27
C GLY A 94 3.32 4.84 -1.49
N THR A 95 4.13 5.79 -1.04
CA THR A 95 5.34 5.52 -0.26
C THR A 95 5.05 5.65 1.24
N VAL A 96 5.52 4.70 2.03
CA VAL A 96 5.41 4.74 3.50
C VAL A 96 6.21 5.91 4.03
N ALA A 97 5.53 6.90 4.61
CA ALA A 97 6.13 8.08 5.20
C ALA A 97 6.52 7.85 6.67
N SER A 98 5.71 7.10 7.42
CA SER A 98 6.03 6.69 8.78
C SER A 98 5.17 5.50 9.21
N VAL A 99 5.72 4.70 10.13
CA VAL A 99 5.00 3.61 10.81
C VAL A 99 4.91 3.98 12.29
N GLY A 100 3.72 4.29 12.75
CA GLY A 100 3.45 4.65 14.13
C GLY A 100 2.79 3.51 14.90
N VAL A 101 2.67 3.68 16.22
CA VAL A 101 2.05 2.70 17.12
C VAL A 101 0.60 2.40 16.73
N ARG A 102 -0.14 3.40 16.28
CA ARG A 102 -1.57 3.32 15.94
C ARG A 102 -1.87 3.43 14.47
N THR A 103 -1.04 4.15 13.72
CA THR A 103 -1.31 4.49 12.32
C THR A 103 -0.06 4.37 11.48
N THR A 104 -0.21 3.82 10.29
CA THR A 104 0.76 3.92 9.22
C THR A 104 0.40 5.11 8.34
N GLN A 105 1.40 5.91 7.98
CA GLN A 105 1.24 7.06 7.10
C GLN A 105 1.80 6.71 5.72
N VAL A 106 0.98 6.86 4.69
CA VAL A 106 1.37 6.61 3.30
C VAL A 106 1.20 7.90 2.50
N ARG A 107 2.23 8.30 1.79
CA ARG A 107 2.19 9.44 0.87
C ARG A 107 1.87 8.95 -0.53
N GLY A 108 0.70 9.33 -1.03
CA GLY A 108 0.29 9.08 -2.41
C GLY A 108 1.20 9.77 -3.43
N PHE A 109 1.19 9.31 -4.66
CA PHE A 109 1.99 9.92 -5.74
C PHE A 109 1.51 11.34 -6.12
N ASP A 110 0.28 11.69 -5.76
CA ASP A 110 -0.29 13.04 -5.85
C ASP A 110 0.14 13.97 -4.71
N GLY A 111 0.94 13.45 -3.74
CA GLY A 111 1.41 14.19 -2.57
C GLY A 111 0.47 14.08 -1.36
N THR A 112 -0.72 13.49 -1.49
CA THR A 112 -1.66 13.30 -0.38
C THR A 112 -1.05 12.40 0.70
N LEU A 113 -1.19 12.79 1.98
CA LEU A 113 -0.76 12.00 3.12
C LEU A 113 -1.95 11.28 3.74
N HIS A 114 -1.99 9.98 3.61
CA HIS A 114 -3.01 9.10 4.17
C HIS A 114 -2.62 8.60 5.55
N PHE A 115 -3.53 8.68 6.51
CA PHE A 115 -3.38 8.15 7.86
C PHE A 115 -4.24 6.89 7.99
N ILE A 116 -3.62 5.74 7.96
CA ILE A 116 -4.29 4.43 7.94
C ILE A 116 -4.18 3.81 9.33
N PRO A 117 -5.29 3.57 10.07
CA PRO A 117 -5.24 2.84 11.32
C PRO A 117 -4.67 1.43 11.10
N ASN A 118 -3.72 1.00 11.94
CA ASN A 118 -3.04 -0.27 11.76
C ASN A 118 -4.01 -1.46 11.76
N ARG A 119 -5.10 -1.39 12.54
CA ARG A 119 -6.17 -2.41 12.55
C ARG A 119 -6.91 -2.55 11.21
N SER A 120 -6.86 -1.52 10.36
CA SER A 120 -7.54 -1.53 9.05
C SER A 120 -6.68 -2.14 7.96
N ILE A 121 -5.42 -2.49 8.26
CA ILE A 121 -4.47 -3.09 7.34
C ILE A 121 -4.65 -4.61 7.40
N SER A 122 -5.50 -5.14 6.54
CA SER A 122 -5.73 -6.60 6.42
C SER A 122 -4.78 -7.24 5.42
N VAL A 123 -4.46 -6.52 4.35
CA VAL A 123 -3.51 -6.95 3.31
C VAL A 123 -2.65 -5.76 2.94
N VAL A 124 -1.36 -5.98 2.87
CA VAL A 124 -0.39 -5.03 2.32
C VAL A 124 0.36 -5.68 1.15
N SER A 125 0.40 -4.99 0.01
CA SER A 125 1.25 -5.38 -1.11
C SER A 125 2.47 -4.48 -1.12
N ASN A 126 3.62 -5.02 -0.73
CA ASN A 126 4.88 -4.30 -0.74
C ASN A 126 5.50 -4.40 -2.13
N GLN A 127 5.57 -3.27 -2.83
CA GLN A 127 6.14 -3.17 -4.17
C GLN A 127 7.63 -2.83 -4.17
N SER A 128 8.24 -2.71 -2.98
CA SER A 128 9.66 -2.41 -2.81
C SER A 128 10.51 -3.62 -2.49
N ARG A 129 9.90 -4.79 -2.31
CA ARG A 129 10.62 -6.02 -1.97
C ARG A 129 10.55 -7.02 -3.11
N GLY A 130 11.69 -7.26 -3.71
CA GLY A 130 11.86 -8.18 -4.84
C GLY A 130 11.78 -7.51 -6.20
N ASP A 131 12.02 -8.33 -7.22
CA ASP A 131 12.00 -7.91 -8.61
C ASP A 131 10.56 -7.68 -9.07
N MET A 132 10.31 -6.56 -9.71
CA MET A 132 8.98 -6.16 -10.17
C MET A 132 8.80 -6.49 -11.64
N ARG A 133 7.64 -7.05 -11.97
CA ARG A 133 7.30 -7.38 -13.36
C ARG A 133 6.75 -6.17 -14.10
N ALA A 134 7.41 -5.75 -15.19
CA ALA A 134 6.83 -4.94 -16.23
C ALA A 134 6.15 -5.85 -17.25
N LEU A 135 4.82 -5.91 -17.23
CA LEU A 135 4.03 -6.65 -18.21
C LEU A 135 3.62 -5.69 -19.32
N ILE A 136 4.23 -5.85 -20.49
CA ILE A 136 3.96 -5.01 -21.66
C ILE A 136 2.88 -5.69 -22.50
N GLU A 137 1.81 -4.96 -22.77
CA GLU A 137 0.68 -5.39 -23.58
C GLU A 137 0.61 -4.49 -24.80
N ILE A 138 0.86 -5.06 -25.98
CA ILE A 138 0.81 -4.35 -27.25
C ILE A 138 -0.52 -4.72 -27.92
N PRO A 139 -1.46 -3.79 -28.09
CA PRO A 139 -2.71 -4.07 -28.77
C PRO A 139 -2.45 -4.34 -30.26
N LEU A 140 -3.07 -5.38 -30.77
CA LEU A 140 -2.97 -5.81 -32.18
C LEU A 140 -4.36 -5.99 -32.79
N TYR A 141 -4.45 -5.90 -34.10
CA TYR A 141 -5.61 -6.35 -34.84
C TYR A 141 -5.60 -7.90 -34.97
N ASN A 142 -6.78 -8.51 -35.08
CA ASN A 142 -6.91 -9.99 -35.14
C ASN A 142 -6.37 -10.63 -36.42
N ASP A 143 -6.19 -9.84 -37.47
CA ASP A 143 -5.72 -10.25 -38.79
C ASP A 143 -4.21 -10.05 -39.01
N VAL A 144 -3.47 -9.67 -37.96
CA VAL A 144 -2.03 -9.41 -38.04
C VAL A 144 -1.24 -10.71 -38.24
N ASP A 145 -0.19 -10.66 -39.05
CA ASP A 145 0.77 -11.76 -39.16
C ASP A 145 1.63 -11.85 -37.87
N LEU A 146 1.31 -12.85 -37.06
CA LEU A 146 2.00 -13.07 -35.80
C LEU A 146 3.47 -13.44 -35.99
N THR A 147 3.86 -14.03 -37.12
CA THR A 147 5.26 -14.40 -37.40
C THR A 147 6.11 -13.14 -37.42
N ILE A 148 5.66 -12.10 -38.13
CA ILE A 148 6.35 -10.83 -38.20
C ILE A 148 6.41 -10.16 -36.84
N VAL A 149 5.33 -10.27 -36.02
CA VAL A 149 5.30 -9.73 -34.66
C VAL A 149 6.34 -10.41 -33.77
N TYR A 150 6.39 -11.75 -33.80
CA TYR A 150 7.37 -12.52 -33.02
C TYR A 150 8.82 -12.12 -33.39
N ASP A 151 9.13 -12.12 -34.70
CA ASP A 151 10.48 -11.83 -35.21
C ASP A 151 10.91 -10.40 -34.84
N THR A 152 9.99 -9.43 -35.00
CA THR A 152 10.27 -8.02 -34.68
C THR A 152 10.51 -7.84 -33.20
N VAL A 153 9.66 -8.40 -32.35
CA VAL A 153 9.79 -8.32 -30.89
C VAL A 153 11.08 -8.98 -30.42
N ASP A 154 11.44 -10.14 -30.99
CA ASP A 154 12.67 -10.86 -30.64
C ASP A 154 13.93 -10.08 -31.03
N GLN A 155 13.93 -9.42 -32.21
CA GLN A 155 15.00 -8.53 -32.62
C GLN A 155 15.18 -7.36 -31.65
N VAL A 156 14.07 -6.72 -31.22
CA VAL A 156 14.11 -5.65 -30.23
C VAL A 156 14.69 -6.14 -28.91
N ASN A 157 14.27 -7.34 -28.47
CA ASN A 157 14.77 -7.96 -27.24
C ASN A 157 16.27 -8.20 -27.30
N THR A 158 16.75 -8.85 -28.34
CA THR A 158 18.16 -9.19 -28.54
C THR A 158 19.04 -7.93 -28.59
N LYS A 159 18.57 -6.89 -29.27
CA LYS A 159 19.31 -5.65 -29.46
C LYS A 159 19.40 -4.80 -28.20
N ASN A 160 18.33 -4.77 -27.39
CA ASN A 160 18.19 -3.76 -26.34
C ASN A 160 18.29 -4.32 -24.91
N ALA A 161 17.98 -5.60 -24.66
CA ALA A 161 17.92 -6.14 -23.31
C ALA A 161 19.23 -5.96 -22.53
N GLY A 162 20.37 -6.17 -23.17
CA GLY A 162 21.70 -6.03 -22.57
C GLY A 162 22.12 -4.60 -22.26
N GLN A 163 21.39 -3.58 -22.75
CA GLN A 163 21.72 -2.18 -22.53
C GLN A 163 21.14 -1.64 -21.21
N TYR A 164 20.19 -2.36 -20.60
CA TYR A 164 19.49 -1.93 -19.39
C TYR A 164 19.92 -2.76 -18.18
N THR A 165 20.75 -2.21 -17.33
CA THR A 165 21.21 -2.84 -16.09
C THR A 165 20.12 -3.03 -15.03
N GLU A 166 18.97 -2.42 -15.26
CA GLU A 166 17.76 -2.50 -14.45
C GLU A 166 16.95 -3.76 -14.71
N ILE A 167 17.16 -4.43 -15.84
CA ILE A 167 16.51 -5.70 -16.16
C ILE A 167 17.22 -6.83 -15.41
N VAL A 168 16.45 -7.59 -14.64
CA VAL A 168 16.93 -8.74 -13.88
C VAL A 168 16.68 -10.04 -14.64
N LYS A 169 15.51 -10.13 -15.30
CA LYS A 169 15.12 -11.32 -16.07
C LYS A 169 14.23 -10.95 -17.26
N GLY A 170 14.46 -11.59 -18.37
CA GLY A 170 13.76 -11.33 -19.62
C GLY A 170 14.52 -10.30 -20.48
N PRO A 171 13.85 -9.69 -21.47
CA PRO A 171 12.45 -9.84 -21.92
C PRO A 171 12.05 -11.25 -22.31
N THR A 172 10.86 -11.70 -21.89
CA THR A 172 10.31 -13.01 -22.23
C THR A 172 9.00 -12.82 -22.97
N ILE A 173 8.90 -13.36 -24.18
CA ILE A 173 7.69 -13.32 -24.97
C ILE A 173 6.68 -14.30 -24.36
N ILE A 174 5.50 -13.80 -23.96
CA ILE A 174 4.36 -14.63 -23.54
C ILE A 174 3.53 -15.01 -24.76
N GLY A 175 3.41 -14.10 -25.71
CA GLY A 175 2.66 -14.27 -26.95
C GLY A 175 1.28 -13.60 -26.98
N PRO A 176 0.46 -13.92 -28.00
CA PRO A 176 -0.84 -13.29 -28.18
C PRO A 176 -1.84 -13.78 -27.13
N GLN A 177 -2.71 -12.87 -26.67
CA GLN A 177 -3.79 -13.15 -25.74
C GLN A 177 -4.99 -12.26 -26.01
N THR A 178 -6.19 -12.80 -25.79
CA THR A 178 -7.42 -11.99 -25.77
C THR A 178 -7.76 -11.66 -24.32
N LEU A 179 -7.86 -10.37 -24.03
CA LEU A 179 -8.25 -9.88 -22.71
C LEU A 179 -9.76 -10.06 -22.45
N PRO A 180 -10.23 -10.04 -21.20
CA PRO A 180 -11.65 -10.13 -20.87
C PRO A 180 -12.55 -9.07 -21.52
N ASN A 181 -11.96 -7.91 -21.87
CA ASN A 181 -12.63 -6.83 -22.61
C ASN A 181 -12.72 -7.06 -24.13
N GLY A 182 -12.27 -8.23 -24.62
CA GLY A 182 -12.24 -8.57 -26.04
C GLY A 182 -11.05 -8.01 -26.82
N GLN A 183 -10.16 -7.28 -26.20
CA GLN A 183 -8.98 -6.72 -26.86
C GLN A 183 -7.92 -7.80 -27.09
N PHE A 184 -7.44 -7.90 -28.33
CA PHE A 184 -6.34 -8.79 -28.70
C PHE A 184 -5.02 -8.08 -28.46
N VAL A 185 -4.13 -8.68 -27.66
CA VAL A 185 -2.85 -8.10 -27.25
C VAL A 185 -1.72 -9.10 -27.40
N PHE A 186 -0.53 -8.60 -27.67
CA PHE A 186 0.72 -9.36 -27.58
C PHE A 186 1.45 -9.00 -26.30
N ARG A 187 1.79 -10.01 -25.49
CA ARG A 187 2.34 -9.84 -24.16
C ARG A 187 3.82 -10.17 -24.09
N ILE A 188 4.57 -9.28 -23.45
CA ILE A 188 5.98 -9.47 -23.11
C ILE A 188 6.16 -9.20 -21.61
N SER A 189 6.93 -10.04 -20.91
CA SER A 189 7.22 -9.94 -19.49
C SER A 189 8.69 -9.61 -19.28
N ILE A 190 8.97 -8.55 -18.52
CA ILE A 190 10.31 -8.15 -18.14
C ILE A 190 10.33 -7.99 -16.60
N PHE A 191 11.27 -8.68 -15.92
CA PHE A 191 11.49 -8.45 -14.49
C PHE A 191 12.60 -7.44 -14.30
N THR A 192 12.34 -6.45 -13.47
CA THR A 192 13.22 -5.30 -13.25
C THR A 192 13.54 -5.15 -11.77
N LYS A 193 14.65 -4.50 -11.48
CA LYS A 193 14.95 -4.02 -10.14
C LYS A 193 13.80 -3.15 -9.65
N ASN A 194 13.59 -3.20 -8.33
CA ASN A 194 12.57 -2.43 -7.66
C ASN A 194 12.56 -0.95 -8.07
N GLY A 195 11.33 -0.39 -8.27
CA GLY A 195 11.10 0.99 -8.65
C GLY A 195 11.45 1.33 -10.10
N LYS A 196 11.95 0.38 -10.91
CA LYS A 196 12.33 0.59 -12.30
C LYS A 196 11.31 0.04 -13.32
N GLN A 197 10.28 -0.65 -12.86
CA GLN A 197 9.30 -1.32 -13.73
C GLN A 197 8.58 -0.34 -14.67
N GLN A 198 8.17 0.85 -14.19
CA GLN A 198 7.46 1.82 -15.01
C GLN A 198 8.37 2.43 -16.10
N MET A 199 9.62 2.69 -15.74
CA MET A 199 10.61 3.22 -16.68
C MET A 199 10.86 2.20 -17.80
N ILE A 200 11.14 0.94 -17.45
CA ILE A 200 11.39 -0.13 -18.42
C ILE A 200 10.14 -0.42 -19.24
N TYR A 201 8.95 -0.45 -18.61
CA TYR A 201 7.68 -0.59 -19.32
C TYR A 201 7.54 0.47 -20.44
N ASN A 202 7.67 1.75 -20.12
CA ASN A 202 7.51 2.83 -21.08
C ASN A 202 8.55 2.76 -22.19
N GLN A 203 9.80 2.47 -21.84
CA GLN A 203 10.90 2.40 -22.80
C GLN A 203 10.73 1.25 -23.79
N PHE A 204 10.44 0.05 -23.29
CA PHE A 204 10.28 -1.12 -24.16
C PHE A 204 8.96 -1.06 -24.93
N LEU A 205 7.88 -0.53 -24.36
CA LEU A 205 6.64 -0.31 -25.10
C LEU A 205 6.89 0.58 -26.33
N LYS A 206 7.63 1.68 -26.13
CA LYS A 206 8.02 2.59 -27.22
C LYS A 206 8.83 1.83 -28.29
N LEU A 207 9.89 1.12 -27.87
CA LEU A 207 10.76 0.38 -28.81
C LEU A 207 9.98 -0.65 -29.62
N TYR A 208 9.07 -1.40 -29.00
CA TYR A 208 8.23 -2.38 -29.70
C TYR A 208 7.27 -1.70 -30.66
N GLN A 209 6.61 -0.62 -30.25
CA GLN A 209 5.68 0.10 -31.12
C GLN A 209 6.39 0.67 -32.35
N GLU A 210 7.55 1.31 -32.16
CA GLU A 210 8.35 1.84 -33.27
C GLU A 210 8.77 0.74 -34.25
N ALA A 211 9.32 -0.37 -33.72
CA ALA A 211 9.77 -1.48 -34.56
C ALA A 211 8.62 -2.18 -35.32
N LEU A 212 7.45 -2.36 -34.69
CA LEU A 212 6.29 -2.95 -35.32
C LEU A 212 5.73 -2.08 -36.45
N ILE A 213 5.69 -0.75 -36.24
CA ILE A 213 5.27 0.21 -37.27
C ILE A 213 6.26 0.19 -38.46
N GLU A 214 7.58 0.16 -38.19
CA GLU A 214 8.61 0.03 -39.23
C GLU A 214 8.50 -1.29 -40.00
N ALA A 215 8.06 -2.38 -39.34
CA ALA A 215 7.78 -3.65 -39.97
C ALA A 215 6.45 -3.68 -40.75
N GLY A 216 5.72 -2.57 -40.84
CA GLY A 216 4.46 -2.43 -41.58
C GLY A 216 3.22 -2.90 -40.81
N ILE A 217 3.32 -3.15 -39.49
CA ILE A 217 2.19 -3.56 -38.65
C ILE A 217 1.45 -2.32 -38.15
N SER A 218 0.17 -2.22 -38.49
CA SER A 218 -0.71 -1.19 -37.97
C SER A 218 -1.14 -1.53 -36.55
N LEU A 219 -0.97 -0.58 -35.62
CA LEU A 219 -1.40 -0.74 -34.23
C LEU A 219 -2.76 -0.06 -34.00
N PRO A 220 -3.70 -0.68 -33.27
CA PRO A 220 -4.96 -0.04 -32.93
C PRO A 220 -4.73 1.22 -32.08
N THR A 221 -5.32 2.34 -32.51
CA THR A 221 -5.38 3.55 -31.69
C THR A 221 -6.50 3.43 -30.66
N SER A 222 -6.31 3.96 -29.45
CA SER A 222 -7.24 3.84 -28.32
C SER A 222 -8.70 4.31 -28.60
N ASN A 223 -8.91 5.04 -29.71
CA ASN A 223 -10.23 5.53 -30.12
C ASN A 223 -11.02 4.55 -31.00
N THR A 224 -10.41 3.47 -31.49
CA THR A 224 -11.07 2.54 -32.41
C THR A 224 -12.00 1.54 -31.71
N ALA A 225 -11.81 1.32 -30.42
CA ALA A 225 -12.65 0.42 -29.61
C ALA A 225 -14.09 0.93 -29.40
N LEU A 226 -14.37 2.23 -29.60
CA LEU A 226 -15.70 2.83 -29.44
C LEU A 226 -16.53 2.86 -30.73
N ASN A 227 -15.95 2.62 -31.90
CA ASN A 227 -16.65 2.73 -33.18
C ASN A 227 -17.20 1.41 -33.75
N ILE A 228 -17.01 0.27 -33.11
CA ILE A 228 -17.56 -1.02 -33.57
C ILE A 228 -18.99 -1.26 -33.06
N ALA A 229 -19.47 -0.46 -32.10
CA ALA A 229 -20.83 -0.60 -31.53
C ALA A 229 -21.95 0.12 -32.33
N ASN A 230 -21.62 0.78 -33.45
CA ASN A 230 -22.60 1.55 -34.25
C ASN A 230 -22.53 1.23 -35.76
N LYS A 231 -22.46 -0.03 -36.12
CA LYS A 231 -22.81 -0.49 -37.49
C LYS A 231 -23.65 -1.74 -37.44
#